data_e76b809dad52da370e06375041e6fc53
#
_entry.id   e76b809dad52da370e06375041e6fc53
#
_cell.length_a   1.000
_cell.length_b   1.000
_cell.length_c   1.000
_cell.angle_alpha   90.00
_cell.angle_beta   90.00
_cell.angle_gamma   90.00
#
_symmetry.space_group_name_H-M   'P 1'
#
loop_
_entity.id
_entity.type
_entity.pdbx_description
1 polymer ?
#
loop_
_entity_poly.entity_id
_entity_poly.type
_entity_poly.pdbx_seq_one_letter_code
_entity_poly.pdbx_strand_id
1 'polypeptide(L)'
;MNHVNLIGKVCSAPKVVLLPSGRKIAKFTMSTKEMYLDETGKTKSRSQWHQLTAWGRWVQVIEELGQVGMDLAVEGKLVSRFYQQEGQRKFVSEVEVNDLIIL
;
A
#
# COMPACT_ATOMS: atom_id res chain seq x y z
N MET A 1 -15.17 -12.78 0.83
CA MET A 1 -14.92 -11.51 0.13
C MET A 1 -13.60 -10.92 0.61
N ASN A 2 -12.80 -10.43 -0.32
CA ASN A 2 -11.51 -9.82 0.00
C ASN A 2 -11.45 -8.47 -0.72
N HIS A 3 -11.73 -7.41 0.00
CA HIS A 3 -11.86 -6.08 -0.57
C HIS A 3 -11.31 -5.05 0.41
N VAL A 4 -10.41 -4.21 -0.07
CA VAL A 4 -9.75 -3.18 0.73
C VAL A 4 -9.93 -1.84 0.03
N ASN A 5 -10.37 -0.84 0.77
CA ASN A 5 -10.42 0.54 0.31
C ASN A 5 -9.60 1.39 1.27
N LEU A 6 -8.64 2.14 0.73
CA LEU A 6 -7.78 3.02 1.51
C LEU A 6 -7.76 4.41 0.91
N ILE A 7 -7.81 5.42 1.76
CA ILE A 7 -7.57 6.81 1.39
C ILE A 7 -6.46 7.32 2.30
N GLY A 8 -5.39 7.80 1.72
CA GLY A 8 -4.24 8.26 2.50
C GLY A 8 -3.15 8.86 1.65
N LYS A 9 -1.95 8.91 2.22
CA LYS A 9 -0.78 9.54 1.59
C LYS A 9 0.29 8.52 1.24
N VAL A 10 0.95 8.73 0.11
CA VAL A 10 2.16 8.00 -0.25
C VAL A 10 3.28 8.39 0.71
N CYS A 11 3.88 7.40 1.37
CA CYS A 11 4.92 7.60 2.38
C CYS A 11 6.33 7.29 1.88
N SER A 12 6.45 6.48 0.84
CA SER A 12 7.75 6.09 0.30
C SER A 12 7.75 6.27 -1.21
N ALA A 13 8.93 6.58 -1.76
CA ALA A 13 9.09 6.64 -3.20
C ALA A 13 8.79 5.26 -3.79
N PRO A 14 7.95 5.17 -4.83
CA PRO A 14 7.63 3.89 -5.45
C PRO A 14 8.87 3.21 -6.00
N LYS A 15 8.98 1.92 -5.77
CA LYS A 15 10.06 1.09 -6.27
C LYS A 15 9.52 0.16 -7.33
N VAL A 16 10.02 0.29 -8.56
CA VAL A 16 9.64 -0.58 -9.66
C VAL A 16 10.56 -1.78 -9.70
N VAL A 17 9.96 -2.96 -9.73
CA VAL A 17 10.70 -4.23 -9.75
C VAL A 17 10.29 -4.99 -11.00
N LEU A 18 11.29 -5.48 -11.75
CA LEU A 18 11.08 -6.35 -12.91
C LEU A 18 11.09 -7.80 -12.44
N LEU A 19 9.99 -8.50 -12.68
CA LEU A 19 9.87 -9.91 -12.33
C LEU A 19 10.51 -10.79 -13.40
N PRO A 20 10.89 -12.04 -13.05
CA PRO A 20 11.45 -12.99 -14.04
C PRO A 20 10.54 -13.24 -15.23
N SER A 21 9.23 -13.08 -15.06
CA SER A 21 8.25 -13.24 -16.14
C SER A 21 8.27 -12.10 -17.15
N GLY A 22 9.06 -11.06 -16.93
CA GLY A 22 9.07 -9.85 -17.74
C GLY A 22 8.05 -8.80 -17.32
N ARG A 23 7.22 -9.11 -16.33
CA ARG A 23 6.26 -8.15 -15.79
C ARG A 23 6.91 -7.21 -14.79
N LYS A 24 6.40 -5.99 -14.74
CA LYS A 24 6.83 -5.00 -13.75
C LYS A 24 5.77 -4.86 -12.67
N ILE A 25 6.23 -4.65 -11.45
CA ILE A 25 5.39 -4.26 -10.33
C ILE A 25 5.97 -3.01 -9.70
N ALA A 26 5.11 -2.19 -9.09
CA ALA A 26 5.53 -1.04 -8.31
C ALA A 26 5.14 -1.27 -6.87
N LYS A 27 6.10 -1.14 -5.96
CA LYS A 27 5.90 -1.28 -4.52
C LYS A 27 6.03 0.06 -3.85
N PHE A 28 5.09 0.38 -2.99
CA PHE A 28 5.12 1.63 -2.24
C PHE A 28 4.38 1.48 -0.92
N THR A 29 4.60 2.42 -0.03
CA THR A 29 3.96 2.47 1.28
C THR A 29 3.01 3.65 1.33
N MET A 30 1.86 3.44 1.92
CA MET A 30 0.82 4.44 2.06
C MET A 30 0.40 4.51 3.53
N SER A 31 0.18 5.71 4.05
CA SER A 31 -0.34 5.89 5.39
C SER A 31 -1.80 6.30 5.34
N THR A 32 -2.57 5.72 6.25
CA THR A 32 -3.94 6.16 6.51
C THR A 32 -4.02 6.70 7.92
N LYS A 33 -4.86 7.70 8.11
CA LYS A 33 -5.02 8.34 9.41
C LYS A 33 -6.44 8.13 9.90
N GLU A 34 -6.56 7.69 11.14
CA GLU A 34 -7.87 7.52 11.76
C GLU A 34 -7.94 8.31 13.05
N MET A 35 -9.15 8.81 13.34
CA MET A 35 -9.44 9.53 14.55
C MET A 35 -10.19 8.60 15.51
N TYR A 36 -9.86 8.70 16.79
CA TYR A 36 -10.52 7.90 17.81
C TYR A 36 -10.64 8.67 19.12
N LEU A 37 -11.53 8.24 19.99
CA LEU A 37 -11.67 8.79 21.33
C LEU A 37 -10.89 7.92 22.29
N ASP A 38 -10.08 8.56 23.15
CA ASP A 38 -9.39 7.83 24.22
C ASP A 38 -10.31 7.59 25.40
N GLU A 39 -9.79 6.97 26.45
CA GLU A 39 -10.56 6.64 27.66
C GLU A 39 -11.08 7.88 28.39
N THR A 40 -10.45 9.04 28.19
CA THR A 40 -10.85 10.30 28.82
C THR A 40 -11.79 11.12 27.97
N GLY A 41 -12.19 10.60 26.78
CA GLY A 41 -13.08 11.28 25.86
C GLY A 41 -12.39 12.30 24.97
N LYS A 42 -11.08 12.35 24.97
CA LYS A 42 -10.32 13.25 24.07
C LYS A 42 -10.13 12.61 22.70
N THR A 43 -10.24 13.43 21.68
CA THR A 43 -9.98 12.99 20.30
C THR A 43 -8.49 12.88 20.05
N LYS A 44 -8.06 11.71 19.61
CA LYS A 44 -6.68 11.44 19.20
C LYS A 44 -6.65 10.89 17.79
N SER A 45 -5.49 10.94 17.16
CA SER A 45 -5.29 10.36 15.85
C SER A 45 -4.16 9.35 15.89
N ARG A 46 -4.26 8.35 15.02
CA ARG A 46 -3.17 7.41 14.80
C ARG A 46 -3.05 7.12 13.32
N SER A 47 -1.83 6.82 12.90
CA SER A 47 -1.55 6.45 11.52
C SER A 47 -1.31 4.95 11.42
N GLN A 48 -1.76 4.39 10.31
CA GLN A 48 -1.46 3.02 9.93
C GLN A 48 -0.67 3.07 8.64
N TRP A 49 0.29 2.17 8.50
CA TRP A 49 1.11 2.08 7.30
C TRP A 49 0.80 0.78 6.59
N HIS A 50 0.63 0.89 5.28
CA HIS A 50 0.25 -0.24 4.43
C HIS A 50 1.25 -0.40 3.32
N GLN A 51 1.60 -1.63 3.02
CA GLN A 51 2.42 -1.95 1.85
C GLN A 51 1.49 -2.28 0.69
N LEU A 52 1.74 -1.66 -0.45
CA LEU A 52 0.91 -1.83 -1.64
C LEU A 52 1.77 -2.28 -2.80
N THR A 53 1.16 -3.08 -3.68
CA THR A 53 1.77 -3.53 -4.91
C THR A 53 0.84 -3.19 -6.07
N ALA A 54 1.34 -2.43 -7.03
CA ALA A 54 0.62 -2.08 -8.24
C ALA A 54 1.09 -2.94 -9.40
N TRP A 55 0.17 -3.32 -10.27
CA TRP A 55 0.41 -4.18 -11.43
C TRP A 55 -0.09 -3.51 -12.71
N GLY A 56 0.42 -3.96 -13.84
CA GLY A 56 -0.08 -3.54 -15.14
C GLY A 56 0.03 -2.04 -15.37
N ARG A 57 -1.06 -1.44 -15.83
CA ARG A 57 -1.11 0.01 -16.11
C ARG A 57 -0.83 0.88 -14.90
N TRP A 58 -1.11 0.37 -13.70
CA TRP A 58 -0.92 1.13 -12.47
C TRP A 58 0.55 1.33 -12.13
N VAL A 59 1.44 0.47 -12.65
CA VAL A 59 2.88 0.64 -12.46
C VAL A 59 3.33 1.98 -13.04
N GLN A 60 2.92 2.27 -14.27
CA GLN A 60 3.27 3.53 -14.92
C GLN A 60 2.65 4.72 -14.21
N VAL A 61 1.40 4.62 -13.80
CA VAL A 61 0.71 5.69 -13.08
C VAL A 61 1.44 6.02 -11.79
N ILE A 62 1.79 5.01 -11.02
CA ILE A 62 2.49 5.19 -9.73
C ILE A 62 3.92 5.72 -9.96
N GLU A 63 4.62 5.22 -10.99
CA GLU A 63 5.97 5.67 -11.30
C GLU A 63 6.00 7.16 -11.68
N GLU A 64 5.03 7.61 -12.47
CA GLU A 64 4.99 8.99 -12.93
C GLU A 64 4.37 9.96 -11.92
N LEU A 65 3.34 9.52 -11.19
CA LEU A 65 2.50 10.40 -10.39
C LEU A 65 2.52 10.08 -8.90
N GLY A 66 3.06 8.95 -8.48
CA GLY A 66 3.03 8.49 -7.09
C GLY A 66 4.14 9.09 -6.25
N GLN A 67 4.19 10.39 -6.12
CA GLN A 67 5.21 11.06 -5.32
C GLN A 67 4.87 11.02 -3.83
N VAL A 68 5.91 11.02 -3.00
CA VAL A 68 5.75 11.09 -1.55
C VAL A 68 4.94 12.32 -1.17
N GLY A 69 3.93 12.13 -0.32
CA GLY A 69 3.04 13.18 0.11
C GLY A 69 1.75 13.31 -0.70
N MET A 70 1.63 12.60 -1.82
CA MET A 70 0.40 12.64 -2.62
C MET A 70 -0.71 11.87 -1.97
N ASP A 71 -1.92 12.38 -2.09
CA ASP A 71 -3.13 11.73 -1.60
C ASP A 71 -3.70 10.81 -2.65
N LEU A 72 -4.00 9.58 -2.24
CA LEU A 72 -4.55 8.55 -3.12
C LEU A 72 -5.78 7.90 -2.49
N ALA A 73 -6.70 7.49 -3.35
CA ALA A 73 -7.74 6.54 -3.00
C ALA A 73 -7.42 5.24 -3.74
N VAL A 74 -7.31 4.14 -3.00
CA VAL A 74 -6.92 2.84 -3.54
C VAL A 74 -8.01 1.83 -3.24
N GLU A 75 -8.34 1.02 -4.25
CA GLU A 75 -9.17 -0.17 -4.10
C GLU A 75 -8.32 -1.38 -4.46
N GLY A 76 -8.41 -2.42 -3.65
CA GLY A 76 -7.65 -3.63 -3.91
C GLY A 76 -8.06 -4.78 -3.04
N LYS A 77 -7.18 -5.75 -2.94
CA LYS A 77 -7.38 -6.92 -2.08
C LYS A 77 -6.15 -7.16 -1.22
N LEU A 78 -6.37 -7.77 -0.08
CA LEU A 78 -5.30 -8.14 0.82
C LEU A 78 -4.70 -9.47 0.35
N VAL A 79 -3.38 -9.48 0.16
CA VAL A 79 -2.63 -10.66 -0.23
C VAL A 79 -1.62 -10.96 0.85
N SER A 80 -1.58 -12.20 1.29
CA SER A 80 -0.67 -12.63 2.34
C SER A 80 0.17 -13.78 1.82
N ARG A 81 1.44 -13.79 2.18
CA ARG A 81 2.35 -14.83 1.76
C ARG A 81 3.41 -15.08 2.81
N PHE A 82 3.96 -16.29 2.78
CA PHE A 82 5.13 -16.64 3.54
C PHE A 82 6.37 -16.60 2.64
N TYR A 83 7.48 -16.18 3.20
CA TYR A 83 8.77 -16.25 2.53
C TYR A 83 9.84 -16.64 3.53
N GLN A 84 10.95 -17.17 3.03
CA GLN A 84 12.07 -17.54 3.89
C GLN A 84 13.18 -16.50 3.79
N GLN A 85 13.69 -16.10 4.95
CA GLN A 85 14.80 -15.19 5.05
C GLN A 85 15.67 -15.64 6.21
N GLU A 86 16.94 -15.87 5.94
CA GLU A 86 17.93 -16.30 6.95
C GLU A 86 17.49 -17.54 7.73
N GLY A 87 16.88 -18.50 7.03
CA GLY A 87 16.39 -19.73 7.62
C GLY A 87 15.10 -19.61 8.42
N GLN A 88 14.52 -18.41 8.50
CA GLN A 88 13.27 -18.18 9.19
C GLN A 88 12.13 -17.98 8.20
N ARG A 89 10.97 -18.54 8.55
CA ARG A 89 9.76 -18.34 7.76
C ARG A 89 9.08 -17.06 8.24
N LYS A 90 8.90 -16.11 7.34
CA LYS A 90 8.26 -14.84 7.62
C LYS A 90 6.95 -14.70 6.88
N PHE A 91 6.03 -13.99 7.49
CA PHE A 91 4.71 -13.71 6.95
C PHE A 91 4.63 -12.24 6.58
N VAL A 92 4.08 -11.95 5.41
CA VAL A 92 3.87 -10.57 4.97
C VAL A 92 2.49 -10.43 4.38
N SER A 93 1.82 -9.32 4.69
CA SER A 93 0.55 -8.94 4.10
C SER A 93 0.72 -7.62 3.36
N GLU A 94 0.16 -7.55 2.16
CA GLU A 94 0.19 -6.34 1.36
C GLU A 94 -1.11 -6.19 0.59
N VAL A 95 -1.42 -4.96 0.17
CA VAL A 95 -2.60 -4.66 -0.63
C VAL A 95 -2.20 -4.68 -2.10
N GLU A 96 -2.83 -5.55 -2.86
CA GLU A 96 -2.67 -5.58 -4.32
C GLU A 96 -3.69 -4.61 -4.93
N VAL A 97 -3.20 -3.61 -5.65
CA VAL A 97 -4.02 -2.53 -6.18
C VAL A 97 -4.79 -3.00 -7.41
N ASN A 98 -6.12 -2.86 -7.36
CA ASN A 98 -7.01 -3.11 -8.49
C ASN A 98 -7.38 -1.81 -9.20
N ASP A 99 -7.54 -0.74 -8.44
CA ASP A 99 -7.89 0.57 -8.97
C ASP A 99 -7.32 1.67 -8.07
N LEU A 100 -7.10 2.85 -8.65
CA LEU A 100 -6.43 3.93 -7.96
C LEU A 100 -6.89 5.26 -8.52
N ILE A 101 -7.15 6.22 -7.62
CA ILE A 101 -7.49 7.59 -7.98
C ILE A 101 -6.54 8.52 -7.24
N ILE A 102 -5.93 9.44 -7.98
CA ILE A 102 -5.11 10.50 -7.40
C ILE A 102 -6.03 11.65 -7.02
N LEU A 103 -5.96 12.02 -5.76
CA LEU A 103 -6.84 13.05 -5.21
C LEU A 103 -6.26 14.47 -5.32
#